data_deda91d46e557d75925c8e97d51e56a5
#
_entry.id   deda91d46e557d75925c8e97d51e56a5
#
_cell.length_a   1.000
_cell.length_b   1.000
_cell.length_c   1.000
_cell.angle_alpha   90.00
_cell.angle_beta   90.00
_cell.angle_gamma   90.00
#
_symmetry.space_group_name_H-M   'P 1'
#
loop_
_entity.id
_entity.type
_entity.pdbx_description
1 polymer ?
#
loop_
_entity_poly.entity_id
_entity_poly.type
_entity_poly.pdbx_seq_one_letter_code
_entity_poly.pdbx_strand_id
1 'polypeptide(L)'
;MKIIKLIFKNQPLSKDNTRARTKSGHYFLPMKYRVWEQEKQFQFITQRSKIKCELPIAHEIEITMRFYYKDRRFGDLPNAEKSFCDSLNGLLWIDDKIISVIHKYRLIDRDNPRIELEVEGVRI
;
A
#
# COMPACT_ATOMS: atom_id res chain seq x y z
N MET A 1 -19.46 10.68 6.05
CA MET A 1 -18.35 9.73 6.05
C MET A 1 -17.04 10.46 6.27
N LYS A 2 -16.16 9.79 7.00
CA LYS A 2 -14.86 10.37 7.32
C LYS A 2 -13.82 9.90 6.32
N ILE A 3 -13.08 10.83 5.75
CA ILE A 3 -11.98 10.48 4.84
C ILE A 3 -10.68 10.51 5.64
N ILE A 4 -9.94 9.40 5.58
CA ILE A 4 -8.61 9.30 6.17
C ILE A 4 -7.60 9.46 5.03
N LYS A 5 -6.65 10.38 5.20
CA LYS A 5 -5.60 10.61 4.19
C LYS A 5 -4.24 10.30 4.81
N LEU A 6 -3.51 9.41 4.16
CA LEU A 6 -2.17 9.00 4.59
C LEU A 6 -1.19 9.10 3.42
N ILE A 7 0.07 9.42 3.74
CA ILE A 7 1.12 9.53 2.74
C ILE A 7 2.25 8.57 3.11
N PHE A 8 2.65 7.75 2.15
CA PHE A 8 3.74 6.80 2.31
C PHE A 8 4.86 7.18 1.36
N LYS A 9 5.99 7.57 1.91
CA LYS A 9 7.12 8.06 1.13
C LYS A 9 7.82 6.94 0.38
N ASN A 10 8.55 7.34 -0.64
CA ASN A 10 9.40 6.51 -1.47
C ASN A 10 8.66 5.74 -2.56
N GLN A 11 9.44 5.29 -3.52
CA GLN A 11 8.99 4.65 -4.75
C GLN A 11 8.09 3.44 -4.45
N PRO A 12 6.91 3.36 -5.09
CA PRO A 12 6.11 2.15 -4.98
C PRO A 12 6.88 0.92 -5.47
N LEU A 13 6.69 -0.21 -4.82
CA LEU A 13 7.40 -1.44 -5.14
C LEU A 13 6.41 -2.59 -5.25
N SER A 14 6.66 -3.51 -6.18
CA SER A 14 5.83 -4.68 -6.36
C SER A 14 6.55 -5.92 -5.82
N LYS A 15 5.85 -6.70 -5.00
CA LYS A 15 6.34 -7.97 -4.48
C LYS A 15 6.71 -8.92 -5.62
N ASP A 16 5.83 -9.04 -6.61
CA ASP A 16 6.02 -9.98 -7.70
C ASP A 16 7.20 -9.61 -8.60
N ASN A 17 7.49 -8.32 -8.72
CA ASN A 17 8.62 -7.84 -9.52
C ASN A 17 9.96 -7.96 -8.79
N THR A 18 9.95 -8.24 -7.49
CA THR A 18 11.17 -8.34 -6.68
C THR A 18 11.49 -9.76 -6.25
N ARG A 19 10.62 -10.73 -6.52
CA ARG A 19 10.86 -12.13 -6.15
C ARG A 19 12.12 -12.66 -6.80
N ALA A 20 12.88 -13.41 -6.02
CA ALA A 20 14.07 -14.11 -6.49
C ALA A 20 13.88 -15.61 -6.34
N ARG A 21 14.65 -16.40 -7.09
CA ARG A 21 14.53 -17.85 -7.09
C ARG A 21 15.82 -18.47 -6.58
N THR A 22 15.69 -19.44 -5.68
CA THR A 22 16.85 -20.19 -5.19
C THR A 22 17.31 -21.21 -6.22
N LYS A 23 18.49 -21.81 -6.03
CA LYS A 23 19.00 -22.85 -6.91
C LYS A 23 18.10 -24.08 -6.95
N SER A 24 17.36 -24.34 -5.86
CA SER A 24 16.42 -25.46 -5.79
C SER A 24 15.07 -25.14 -6.43
N GLY A 25 14.89 -23.94 -6.96
CA GLY A 25 13.66 -23.54 -7.63
C GLY A 25 12.60 -22.90 -6.74
N HIS A 26 12.88 -22.67 -5.48
CA HIS A 26 11.94 -22.03 -4.57
C HIS A 26 12.03 -20.52 -4.69
N TYR A 27 10.88 -19.84 -4.69
CA TYR A 27 10.82 -18.39 -4.70
C TYR A 27 10.97 -17.82 -3.30
N PHE A 28 11.59 -16.67 -3.17
CA PHE A 28 11.69 -15.94 -1.90
C PHE A 28 11.62 -14.45 -2.16
N LEU A 29 11.29 -13.70 -1.11
CA LEU A 29 11.22 -12.24 -1.16
C LEU A 29 12.58 -11.68 -0.76
N PRO A 30 13.24 -10.91 -1.65
CA PRO A 30 14.54 -10.35 -1.30
C PRO A 30 14.43 -9.29 -0.21
N MET A 31 15.54 -9.01 0.44
CA MET A 31 15.62 -8.03 1.53
C MET A 31 15.08 -6.67 1.10
N LYS A 32 15.30 -6.28 -0.14
CA LYS A 32 14.80 -5.03 -0.68
C LYS A 32 13.29 -4.88 -0.47
N TYR A 33 12.51 -5.92 -0.75
CA TYR A 33 11.07 -5.88 -0.56
C TYR A 33 10.70 -5.85 0.92
N ARG A 34 11.38 -6.66 1.73
CA ARG A 34 11.10 -6.73 3.16
C ARG A 34 11.34 -5.39 3.85
N VAL A 35 12.42 -4.70 3.48
CA VAL A 35 12.72 -3.38 4.01
C VAL A 35 11.65 -2.38 3.59
N TRP A 36 11.23 -2.44 2.33
CA TRP A 36 10.16 -1.58 1.82
C TRP A 36 8.86 -1.80 2.60
N GLU A 37 8.49 -3.06 2.83
CA GLU A 37 7.27 -3.39 3.55
C GLU A 37 7.33 -2.87 4.99
N GLN A 38 8.43 -3.08 5.68
CA GLN A 38 8.62 -2.59 7.04
C GLN A 38 8.55 -1.06 7.09
N GLU A 39 9.11 -0.40 6.09
CA GLU A 39 9.06 1.05 5.99
C GLU A 39 7.61 1.55 5.89
N LYS A 40 6.80 0.89 5.07
CA LYS A 40 5.39 1.27 4.94
C LYS A 40 4.64 1.06 6.25
N GLN A 41 4.90 -0.03 6.94
CA GLN A 41 4.30 -0.32 8.24
C GLN A 41 4.70 0.74 9.27
N PHE A 42 5.96 1.12 9.30
CA PHE A 42 6.45 2.15 10.21
C PHE A 42 5.82 3.50 9.88
N GLN A 43 5.73 3.86 8.61
CA GLN A 43 5.10 5.10 8.19
C GLN A 43 3.62 5.15 8.57
N PHE A 44 2.94 4.01 8.53
CA PHE A 44 1.57 3.92 9.02
C PHE A 44 1.53 4.20 10.53
N ILE A 45 2.39 3.56 11.29
CA ILE A 45 2.41 3.73 12.74
C ILE A 45 2.63 5.19 13.14
N THR A 46 3.50 5.90 12.43
CA THR A 46 3.76 7.32 12.72
C THR A 46 2.59 8.24 12.36
N GLN A 47 1.70 7.79 11.48
CA GLN A 47 0.55 8.58 11.05
C GLN A 47 -0.76 8.18 11.72
N ARG A 48 -0.79 7.05 12.42
CA ARG A 48 -2.05 6.50 12.92
C ARG A 48 -2.77 7.41 13.92
N SER A 49 -2.06 8.33 14.56
CA SER A 49 -2.68 9.28 15.47
C SER A 49 -3.65 10.23 14.77
N LYS A 50 -3.53 10.37 13.45
CA LYS A 50 -4.46 11.17 12.65
C LYS A 50 -5.80 10.46 12.43
N ILE A 51 -5.85 9.16 12.70
CA ILE A 51 -7.02 8.33 12.45
C ILE A 51 -7.89 8.31 13.70
N LYS A 52 -9.17 8.69 13.54
CA LYS A 52 -10.10 8.83 14.65
C LYS A 52 -11.09 7.68 14.79
N CYS A 53 -10.79 6.54 14.18
CA CYS A 53 -11.63 5.36 14.30
C CYS A 53 -10.84 4.21 14.90
N GLU A 54 -11.55 3.17 15.29
CA GLU A 54 -10.93 1.96 15.83
C GLU A 54 -10.12 1.25 14.76
N LEU A 55 -8.94 0.78 15.13
CA LEU A 55 -8.01 0.08 14.24
C LEU A 55 -7.75 -1.34 14.75
N PRO A 56 -7.57 -2.33 13.85
CA PRO A 56 -7.74 -2.20 12.40
C PRO A 56 -9.21 -2.05 12.01
N ILE A 57 -9.46 -1.39 10.88
CA ILE A 57 -10.82 -1.20 10.39
C ILE A 57 -11.41 -2.57 10.02
N ALA A 58 -12.63 -2.84 10.50
CA ALA A 58 -13.27 -4.14 10.29
C ALA A 58 -14.56 -4.06 9.49
N HIS A 59 -14.97 -2.86 9.09
CA HIS A 59 -16.16 -2.68 8.26
C HIS A 59 -15.76 -2.36 6.82
N GLU A 60 -16.71 -2.48 5.91
CA GLU A 60 -16.49 -2.28 4.49
C GLU A 60 -16.02 -0.84 4.20
N ILE A 61 -15.01 -0.71 3.34
CA ILE A 61 -14.41 0.57 2.99
C ILE A 61 -14.18 0.71 1.50
N GLU A 62 -14.04 1.96 1.08
CA GLU A 62 -13.63 2.35 -0.26
C GLU A 62 -12.28 3.05 -0.15
N ILE A 63 -11.34 2.74 -1.05
CA ILE A 63 -10.03 3.39 -1.01
C ILE A 63 -9.67 3.99 -2.36
N THR A 64 -8.83 5.03 -2.30
CA THR A 64 -8.21 5.63 -3.47
C THR A 64 -6.71 5.66 -3.23
N MET A 65 -5.96 5.12 -4.17
CA MET A 65 -4.50 5.08 -4.10
C MET A 65 -3.90 5.78 -5.29
N ARG A 66 -2.95 6.69 -5.03
CA ARG A 66 -2.19 7.36 -6.08
C ARG A 66 -0.75 6.95 -5.92
N PHE A 67 -0.25 6.20 -6.92
CA PHE A 67 1.12 5.72 -6.94
C PHE A 67 1.97 6.67 -7.76
N TYR A 68 2.82 7.45 -7.11
CA TYR A 68 3.71 8.40 -7.76
C TYR A 68 5.08 7.78 -7.93
N TYR A 69 5.48 7.57 -9.18
CA TYR A 69 6.77 7.00 -9.55
C TYR A 69 7.72 8.10 -9.97
N LYS A 70 9.01 7.86 -9.83
CA LYS A 70 10.02 8.86 -10.20
C LYS A 70 10.15 9.05 -11.71
N ASP A 71 9.80 8.01 -12.50
CA ASP A 71 9.87 8.03 -13.95
C ASP A 71 8.91 6.99 -14.55
N ARG A 72 9.03 6.74 -15.85
CA ARG A 72 8.13 5.83 -16.56
C ARG A 72 8.51 4.35 -16.40
N ARG A 73 9.56 4.03 -15.67
CA ARG A 73 9.97 2.65 -15.39
C ARG A 73 9.25 2.14 -14.16
N PHE A 74 7.98 1.87 -14.33
CA PHE A 74 7.15 1.37 -13.23
C PHE A 74 6.65 -0.03 -13.57
N GLY A 75 6.35 -0.79 -12.51
CA GLY A 75 5.83 -2.12 -12.65
C GLY A 75 4.33 -2.14 -12.89
N ASP A 76 3.78 -3.32 -12.78
CA ASP A 76 2.36 -3.59 -12.93
C ASP A 76 1.56 -2.94 -11.80
N LEU A 77 0.57 -2.12 -12.14
CA LEU A 77 -0.24 -1.42 -11.15
C LEU A 77 -1.03 -2.37 -10.24
N PRO A 78 -1.69 -3.43 -10.73
CA PRO A 78 -2.33 -4.39 -9.82
C PRO A 78 -1.36 -5.03 -8.83
N ASN A 79 -0.13 -5.32 -9.22
CA ASN A 79 0.86 -5.89 -8.31
C ASN A 79 1.31 -4.86 -7.26
N ALA A 80 1.47 -3.60 -7.65
CA ALA A 80 1.79 -2.54 -6.71
C ALA A 80 0.68 -2.35 -5.68
N GLU A 81 -0.57 -2.37 -6.13
CA GLU A 81 -1.74 -2.31 -5.27
C GLU A 81 -1.73 -3.45 -4.26
N LYS A 82 -1.54 -4.68 -4.73
CA LYS A 82 -1.54 -5.86 -3.87
C LYS A 82 -0.44 -5.79 -2.81
N SER A 83 0.76 -5.42 -3.21
CA SER A 83 1.90 -5.31 -2.30
C SER A 83 1.64 -4.28 -1.22
N PHE A 84 1.09 -3.13 -1.59
CA PHE A 84 0.80 -2.06 -0.64
C PHE A 84 -0.33 -2.47 0.31
N CYS A 85 -1.42 -3.03 -0.21
CA CYS A 85 -2.54 -3.48 0.63
C CYS A 85 -2.12 -4.58 1.60
N ASP A 86 -1.29 -5.52 1.14
CA ASP A 86 -0.77 -6.58 1.99
C ASP A 86 0.08 -6.03 3.14
N SER A 87 0.84 -4.97 2.89
CA SER A 87 1.69 -4.38 3.92
C SER A 87 0.90 -3.79 5.09
N LEU A 88 -0.36 -3.44 4.87
CA LEU A 88 -1.23 -2.81 5.88
C LEU A 88 -2.26 -3.75 6.47
N ASN A 89 -2.29 -5.02 6.04
CA ASN A 89 -3.20 -6.02 6.62
C ASN A 89 -2.89 -6.21 8.10
N GLY A 90 -3.93 -6.15 8.93
CA GLY A 90 -3.80 -6.25 10.37
C GLY A 90 -3.39 -4.95 11.07
N LEU A 91 -3.06 -3.91 10.32
CA LEU A 91 -2.68 -2.61 10.86
C LEU A 91 -3.76 -1.56 10.60
N LEU A 92 -4.01 -1.22 9.35
CA LEU A 92 -5.03 -0.24 8.98
C LEU A 92 -6.39 -0.91 8.79
N TRP A 93 -6.43 -2.02 8.08
CA TRP A 93 -7.62 -2.84 7.91
C TRP A 93 -7.34 -4.26 8.37
N ILE A 94 -8.39 -4.94 8.80
CA ILE A 94 -8.25 -6.29 9.33
C ILE A 94 -7.76 -7.25 8.25
N ASP A 95 -8.25 -7.05 7.02
CA ASP A 95 -7.87 -7.81 5.83
C ASP A 95 -8.32 -7.00 4.63
N ASP A 96 -7.61 -7.09 3.51
CA ASP A 96 -7.97 -6.36 2.30
C ASP A 96 -9.32 -6.79 1.69
N LYS A 97 -9.87 -7.89 2.16
CA LYS A 97 -11.21 -8.35 1.75
C LYS A 97 -12.32 -7.35 2.05
N ILE A 98 -12.13 -6.49 3.05
CA ILE A 98 -13.14 -5.47 3.40
C ILE A 98 -13.12 -4.28 2.46
N ILE A 99 -12.16 -4.20 1.56
CA ILE A 99 -12.07 -3.12 0.60
C ILE A 99 -12.99 -3.49 -0.58
N SER A 100 -14.14 -2.81 -0.67
CA SER A 100 -15.15 -3.13 -1.68
C SER A 100 -15.00 -2.31 -2.95
N VAL A 101 -14.41 -1.11 -2.86
CA VAL A 101 -14.20 -0.24 -4.02
C VAL A 101 -12.76 0.27 -3.98
N ILE A 102 -12.07 0.11 -5.09
CA ILE A 102 -10.66 0.54 -5.20
C ILE A 102 -10.53 1.45 -6.43
N HIS A 103 -10.05 2.67 -6.19
CA HIS A 103 -9.63 3.58 -7.24
C HIS A 103 -8.12 3.67 -7.19
N LYS A 104 -7.44 3.43 -8.30
CA LYS A 104 -5.99 3.48 -8.33
C LYS A 104 -5.50 4.23 -9.55
N TYR A 105 -4.44 5.00 -9.34
CA TYR A 105 -3.86 5.86 -10.36
C TYR A 105 -2.35 5.69 -10.37
N ARG A 106 -1.77 5.67 -11.56
CA ARG A 106 -0.32 5.65 -11.75
C ARG A 106 0.10 7.01 -12.26
N LEU A 107 0.94 7.67 -11.50
CA LEU A 107 1.35 9.05 -11.74
C LEU A 107 2.88 9.14 -11.67
N ILE A 108 3.42 10.29 -12.08
CA ILE A 108 4.85 10.51 -12.06
C ILE A 108 5.14 11.77 -11.26
N ASP A 109 6.06 11.65 -10.31
CA ASP A 109 6.61 12.79 -9.58
C ASP A 109 8.06 12.46 -9.28
N ARG A 110 8.95 12.97 -10.12
CA ARG A 110 10.38 12.67 -10.05
C ARG A 110 11.00 13.02 -8.71
N ASP A 111 10.58 14.14 -8.15
CA ASP A 111 11.22 14.69 -6.95
C ASP A 111 10.67 14.09 -5.66
N ASN A 112 9.48 13.51 -5.71
CA ASN A 112 8.83 12.97 -4.52
C ASN A 112 7.97 11.75 -4.84
N PRO A 113 8.61 10.61 -5.21
CA PRO A 113 7.86 9.38 -5.40
C PRO A 113 7.22 8.95 -4.08
N ARG A 114 5.97 8.52 -4.15
CA ARG A 114 5.20 8.21 -2.94
C ARG A 114 3.92 7.47 -3.28
N ILE A 115 3.23 7.01 -2.24
CA ILE A 115 1.86 6.51 -2.35
C ILE A 115 1.00 7.40 -1.48
N GLU A 116 -0.09 7.92 -2.05
CA GLU A 116 -1.11 8.65 -1.31
C GLU A 116 -2.33 7.76 -1.18
N LEU A 117 -2.82 7.60 0.03
CA LEU A 117 -3.95 6.74 0.33
C LEU A 117 -5.07 7.56 0.95
N GLU A 118 -6.28 7.40 0.41
CA GLU A 118 -7.49 7.94 1.01
C GLU A 118 -8.42 6.77 1.33
N VAL A 119 -8.96 6.76 2.54
CA VAL A 119 -9.87 5.71 3.00
C VAL A 119 -11.20 6.35 3.39
N GLU A 120 -12.28 5.75 2.90
CA GLU A 120 -13.62 6.23 3.17
C GLU A 120 -14.51 5.04 3.53
N GLY A 121 -15.32 5.18 4.56
CA GLY A 121 -16.24 4.13 4.94
C GLY A 121 -17.41 4.03 3.96
N VAL A 122 -17.79 2.81 3.62
CA VAL A 122 -18.96 2.57 2.80
C VAL A 122 -20.18 2.57 3.71
N ARG A 123 -21.14 3.43 3.39
CA ARG A 123 -22.39 3.51 4.12
C ARG A 123 -23.35 2.44 3.62
N ILE A 124 -23.92 1.76 4.54
CA ILE A 124 -24.97 0.78 4.25
C ILE A 124 -26.28 1.28 4.81
#